data_78ff1d59f0ca3ffb49a91f5f08029dde
#
_entry.id   78ff1d59f0ca3ffb49a91f5f08029dde
#
_cell.length_a   1.000
_cell.length_b   1.000
_cell.length_c   1.000
_cell.angle_alpha   90.00
_cell.angle_beta   90.00
_cell.angle_gamma   90.00
#
_symmetry.space_group_name_H-M   'P 1'
#
loop_
_entity.id
_entity.type
_entity.pdbx_description
1 polymer ?
#
loop_
_entity_poly.entity_id
_entity_poly.type
_entity_poly.pdbx_seq_one_letter_code
_entity_poly.pdbx_strand_id
1 'polypeptide(L)'
;AKSIANVNAYIISNPVKKQWDNKDDDYFLYVGNMEKRKGVDLLIKGYLQYKSRGGKKKLILGGKMQEEEINQIVRSAMMLDEDITYLDYVTHDKKHELYASMSAFVFPSKAEGFGMPIIEVMRFKKPIIASNLPIFDEITDGNINTFNIRCNEYEQINNLADELLSY
;
A
#
# COMPACT_ATOMS: atom_id res chain seq x y z
N ALA A 1 4.73 23.37 -2.72
CA ALA A 1 3.79 22.26 -2.93
C ALA A 1 3.71 21.96 -4.43
N LYS A 2 3.85 20.68 -4.82
CA LYS A 2 3.64 20.27 -6.22
C LYS A 2 2.15 20.11 -6.41
N SER A 3 1.57 20.93 -7.29
CA SER A 3 0.13 20.96 -7.52
C SER A 3 -0.38 19.69 -8.23
N ILE A 4 -1.69 19.45 -8.17
CA ILE A 4 -2.42 18.42 -8.93
C ILE A 4 -2.06 18.48 -10.41
N ALA A 5 -1.84 19.68 -10.97
CA ALA A 5 -1.39 19.87 -12.35
C ALA A 5 -0.06 19.14 -12.65
N ASN A 6 0.90 19.13 -11.72
CA ASN A 6 2.15 18.40 -11.87
C ASN A 6 1.95 16.89 -11.81
N VAL A 7 1.03 16.40 -10.98
CA VAL A 7 0.66 14.99 -10.89
C VAL A 7 0.01 14.53 -12.19
N ASN A 8 -0.95 15.27 -12.69
CA ASN A 8 -1.60 14.98 -13.97
C ASN A 8 -0.61 15.02 -15.14
N ALA A 9 0.30 16.00 -15.17
CA ALA A 9 1.36 16.07 -16.18
C ALA A 9 2.28 14.83 -16.09
N TYR A 10 2.64 14.38 -14.89
CA TYR A 10 3.42 13.14 -14.71
C TYR A 10 2.68 11.91 -15.23
N ILE A 11 1.40 11.77 -14.92
CA ILE A 11 0.57 10.64 -15.40
C ILE A 11 0.47 10.64 -16.91
N ILE A 12 0.27 11.80 -17.55
CA ILE A 12 0.16 11.95 -19.01
C ILE A 12 1.50 11.66 -19.69
N SER A 13 2.59 12.21 -19.20
CA SER A 13 3.93 12.05 -19.80
C SER A 13 4.54 10.67 -19.57
N ASN A 14 4.04 9.92 -18.59
CA ASN A 14 4.47 8.56 -18.30
C ASN A 14 3.31 7.57 -18.38
N PRO A 15 2.68 7.39 -19.56
CA PRO A 15 1.56 6.47 -19.69
C PRO A 15 2.04 5.02 -19.47
N VAL A 16 1.12 4.17 -19.04
CA VAL A 16 1.36 2.73 -18.98
C VAL A 16 1.52 2.22 -20.42
N LYS A 17 2.74 1.84 -20.79
CA LYS A 17 3.09 1.45 -22.16
C LYS A 17 2.49 0.11 -22.59
N LYS A 18 2.13 -0.74 -21.64
CA LYS A 18 1.54 -2.06 -21.87
C LYS A 18 0.13 -2.06 -21.34
N GLN A 19 -0.81 -2.55 -22.13
CA GLN A 19 -2.16 -2.82 -21.63
C GLN A 19 -2.07 -4.06 -20.74
N TRP A 20 -2.29 -3.86 -19.44
CA TRP A 20 -2.35 -4.93 -18.46
C TRP A 20 -3.80 -5.37 -18.34
N ASP A 21 -4.03 -6.68 -18.36
CA ASP A 21 -5.34 -7.21 -18.00
C ASP A 21 -5.60 -6.88 -16.52
N ASN A 22 -6.54 -5.99 -16.27
CA ASN A 22 -6.96 -5.65 -14.91
C ASN A 22 -7.72 -6.85 -14.33
N LYS A 23 -7.00 -7.75 -13.71
CA LYS A 23 -7.53 -8.85 -12.91
C LYS A 23 -7.64 -8.40 -11.47
N ASP A 24 -8.47 -9.05 -10.71
CA ASP A 24 -8.45 -9.01 -9.25
C ASP A 24 -8.02 -10.39 -8.76
N ASP A 25 -6.75 -10.50 -8.36
CA ASP A 25 -6.17 -11.76 -7.89
C ASP A 25 -6.27 -11.90 -6.35
N ASP A 26 -7.21 -11.19 -5.74
CA ASP A 26 -7.56 -11.29 -4.31
C ASP A 26 -6.40 -11.01 -3.35
N TYR A 27 -5.62 -9.96 -3.60
CA TYR A 27 -4.58 -9.54 -2.68
C TYR A 27 -4.50 -8.02 -2.49
N PHE A 28 -4.07 -7.62 -1.30
CA PHE A 28 -3.57 -6.29 -1.00
C PHE A 28 -2.09 -6.20 -1.32
N LEU A 29 -1.67 -5.06 -1.83
CA LEU A 29 -0.28 -4.83 -2.22
C LEU A 29 0.32 -3.63 -1.51
N TYR A 30 1.52 -3.79 -0.97
CA TYR A 30 2.42 -2.73 -0.57
C TYR A 30 3.69 -2.79 -1.41
N VAL A 31 4.16 -1.67 -1.94
CA VAL A 31 5.46 -1.54 -2.59
C VAL A 31 6.19 -0.31 -2.07
N GLY A 32 7.36 -0.53 -1.50
CA GLY A 32 8.20 0.51 -0.92
C GLY A 32 9.32 -0.06 -0.07
N ASN A 33 10.20 0.79 0.43
CA ASN A 33 11.20 0.36 1.38
C ASN A 33 10.55 -0.19 2.65
N MET A 34 11.08 -1.31 3.15
CA MET A 34 10.62 -1.95 4.39
C MET A 34 11.25 -1.23 5.58
N GLU A 35 10.62 -0.17 6.03
CA GLU A 35 11.05 0.70 7.13
C GLU A 35 9.87 1.18 7.97
N LYS A 36 10.10 1.47 9.24
CA LYS A 36 9.06 1.84 10.21
C LYS A 36 8.34 3.13 9.83
N ARG A 37 9.04 4.09 9.25
CA ARG A 37 8.48 5.34 8.74
C ARG A 37 7.42 5.11 7.65
N LYS A 38 7.57 4.04 6.87
CA LYS A 38 6.61 3.63 5.84
C LYS A 38 5.40 2.86 6.40
N GLY A 39 5.37 2.62 7.71
CA GLY A 39 4.24 2.00 8.39
C GLY A 39 4.08 0.51 8.11
N VAL A 40 5.16 -0.19 7.73
CA VAL A 40 5.10 -1.64 7.47
C VAL A 40 4.70 -2.43 8.72
N ASP A 41 5.13 -2.00 9.89
CA ASP A 41 4.72 -2.53 11.19
C ASP A 41 3.19 -2.40 11.39
N LEU A 42 2.64 -1.24 11.10
CA LEU A 42 1.20 -0.98 11.17
C LEU A 42 0.42 -1.81 10.14
N LEU A 43 0.94 -1.92 8.90
CA LEU A 43 0.33 -2.71 7.85
C LEU A 43 0.16 -4.17 8.28
N ILE A 44 1.22 -4.77 8.81
CA ILE A 44 1.18 -6.18 9.25
C ILE A 44 0.18 -6.35 10.40
N LYS A 45 0.21 -5.49 11.41
CA LYS A 45 -0.71 -5.56 12.54
C LYS A 45 -2.18 -5.37 12.07
N GLY A 46 -2.43 -4.39 11.21
CA GLY A 46 -3.77 -4.14 10.65
C GLY A 46 -4.26 -5.30 9.78
N TYR A 47 -3.36 -5.89 8.99
CA TYR A 47 -3.69 -7.06 8.17
C TYR A 47 -4.00 -8.30 9.04
N LEU A 48 -3.22 -8.60 10.07
CA LEU A 48 -3.53 -9.70 10.98
C LEU A 48 -4.86 -9.48 11.72
N GLN A 49 -5.18 -8.23 12.07
CA GLN A 49 -6.48 -7.87 12.62
C GLN A 49 -7.62 -8.06 11.59
N TYR A 50 -7.40 -7.70 10.32
CA TYR A 50 -8.32 -7.99 9.22
C TYR A 50 -8.56 -9.50 9.07
N LYS A 51 -7.49 -10.33 9.10
CA LYS A 51 -7.60 -11.79 9.05
C LYS A 51 -8.39 -12.36 10.23
N SER A 52 -8.16 -11.86 11.45
CA SER A 52 -8.87 -12.31 12.66
C SER A 52 -10.39 -12.02 12.59
N ARG A 53 -10.80 -11.06 11.77
CA ARG A 53 -12.20 -10.69 11.52
C ARG A 53 -12.81 -11.39 10.31
N GLY A 54 -12.12 -12.39 9.74
CA GLY A 54 -12.62 -13.21 8.63
C GLY A 54 -12.19 -12.72 7.25
N GLY A 55 -11.27 -11.79 7.15
CA GLY A 55 -10.69 -11.34 5.89
C GLY A 55 -9.99 -12.48 5.14
N LYS A 56 -10.16 -12.53 3.81
CA LYS A 56 -9.68 -13.67 2.99
C LYS A 56 -8.60 -13.29 1.99
N LYS A 57 -8.46 -12.01 1.65
CA LYS A 57 -7.45 -11.57 0.68
C LYS A 57 -6.04 -11.72 1.25
N LYS A 58 -5.10 -12.00 0.36
CA LYS A 58 -3.66 -12.13 0.69
C LYS A 58 -3.01 -10.76 0.85
N LEU A 59 -1.80 -10.74 1.42
CA LEU A 59 -0.94 -9.56 1.50
C LEU A 59 0.38 -9.82 0.80
N ILE A 60 0.70 -9.00 -0.20
CA ILE A 60 2.00 -9.00 -0.86
C ILE A 60 2.77 -7.74 -0.48
N LEU A 61 3.98 -7.93 0.04
CA LEU A 61 4.92 -6.88 0.41
C LEU A 61 6.09 -6.88 -0.57
N GLY A 62 6.32 -5.79 -1.27
CA GLY A 62 7.42 -5.65 -2.24
C GLY A 62 8.38 -4.53 -1.89
N GLY A 63 9.69 -4.80 -1.91
CA GLY A 63 10.74 -3.79 -1.71
C GLY A 63 11.85 -4.20 -0.76
N LYS A 64 12.92 -3.40 -0.74
CA LYS A 64 14.12 -3.72 0.02
C LYS A 64 13.90 -3.57 1.53
N MET A 65 14.38 -4.55 2.27
CA MET A 65 14.46 -4.48 3.73
C MET A 65 15.53 -3.45 4.14
N GLN A 66 15.12 -2.48 4.96
CA GLN A 66 16.01 -1.41 5.43
C GLN A 66 16.32 -1.50 6.93
N GLU A 67 15.44 -2.11 7.70
CA GLU A 67 15.52 -2.14 9.16
C GLU A 67 15.34 -3.56 9.68
N GLU A 68 16.22 -3.99 10.60
CA GLU A 68 16.17 -5.34 11.18
C GLU A 68 14.90 -5.57 12.03
N GLU A 69 14.42 -4.56 12.74
CA GLU A 69 13.16 -4.64 13.48
C GLU A 69 11.99 -5.01 12.55
N ILE A 70 11.92 -4.36 11.38
CA ILE A 70 10.88 -4.63 10.37
C ILE A 70 11.07 -6.03 9.77
N ASN A 71 12.31 -6.45 9.51
CA ASN A 71 12.61 -7.79 9.02
C ASN A 71 12.06 -8.88 9.97
N GLN A 72 12.28 -8.71 11.28
CA GLN A 72 11.77 -9.65 12.29
C GLN A 72 10.24 -9.67 12.32
N ILE A 73 9.58 -8.51 12.24
CA ILE A 73 8.12 -8.40 12.20
C ILE A 73 7.56 -9.12 10.96
N VAL A 74 8.12 -8.85 9.77
CA VAL A 74 7.69 -9.47 8.51
C VAL A 74 7.86 -10.98 8.55
N ARG A 75 9.03 -11.48 8.97
CA ARG A 75 9.29 -12.92 9.08
C ARG A 75 8.35 -13.61 10.06
N SER A 76 8.13 -13.00 11.23
CA SER A 76 7.20 -13.54 12.23
C SER A 76 5.78 -13.59 11.70
N ALA A 77 5.35 -12.55 10.99
CA ALA A 77 4.02 -12.52 10.38
C ALA A 77 3.83 -13.61 9.31
N MET A 78 4.84 -13.83 8.46
CA MET A 78 4.81 -14.91 7.45
C MET A 78 4.78 -16.31 8.07
N MET A 79 5.30 -16.48 9.28
CA MET A 79 5.18 -17.75 10.03
C MET A 79 3.79 -17.92 10.64
N LEU A 80 3.07 -16.83 10.94
CA LEU A 80 1.74 -16.84 11.53
C LEU A 80 0.63 -16.99 10.49
N ASP A 81 0.83 -16.46 9.28
CA ASP A 81 -0.18 -16.47 8.22
C ASP A 81 0.49 -16.69 6.85
N GLU A 82 0.16 -17.81 6.20
CA GLU A 82 0.69 -18.20 4.90
C GLU A 82 0.23 -17.29 3.73
N ASP A 83 -0.79 -16.47 3.96
CA ASP A 83 -1.28 -15.49 2.99
C ASP A 83 -0.42 -14.22 2.93
N ILE A 84 0.61 -14.10 3.77
CA ILE A 84 1.59 -13.01 3.70
C ILE A 84 2.78 -13.44 2.87
N THR A 85 3.06 -12.71 1.79
CA THR A 85 4.23 -12.94 0.92
C THR A 85 5.12 -11.71 0.91
N TYR A 86 6.42 -11.91 1.11
CA TYR A 86 7.43 -10.87 0.96
C TYR A 86 8.29 -11.11 -0.28
N LEU A 87 8.35 -10.09 -1.13
CA LEU A 87 9.21 -10.02 -2.32
C LEU A 87 10.30 -8.98 -2.04
N ASP A 88 11.56 -9.37 -2.03
CA ASP A 88 12.68 -8.46 -1.75
C ASP A 88 12.76 -7.40 -2.84
N TYR A 89 13.44 -7.65 -3.94
CA TYR A 89 13.51 -6.72 -5.06
C TYR A 89 12.40 -6.98 -6.07
N VAL A 90 11.62 -5.93 -6.36
CA VAL A 90 10.58 -5.99 -7.38
C VAL A 90 11.03 -5.19 -8.61
N THR A 91 11.24 -5.86 -9.73
CA THR A 91 11.57 -5.20 -11.01
C THR A 91 10.43 -4.29 -11.46
N HIS A 92 10.74 -3.33 -12.35
CA HIS A 92 9.75 -2.40 -12.86
C HIS A 92 8.55 -3.12 -13.54
N ASP A 93 8.83 -4.14 -14.37
CA ASP A 93 7.79 -4.92 -15.03
C ASP A 93 6.94 -5.72 -14.02
N LYS A 94 7.59 -6.37 -13.05
CA LYS A 94 6.87 -7.11 -12.01
C LYS A 94 6.01 -6.20 -11.14
N LYS A 95 6.49 -5.00 -10.83
CA LYS A 95 5.73 -3.98 -10.11
C LYS A 95 4.44 -3.60 -10.87
N HIS A 96 4.54 -3.38 -12.17
CA HIS A 96 3.37 -3.06 -13.00
C HIS A 96 2.37 -4.22 -13.08
N GLU A 97 2.86 -5.45 -13.19
CA GLU A 97 2.03 -6.65 -13.14
C GLU A 97 1.25 -6.76 -11.83
N LEU A 98 1.95 -6.54 -10.69
CA LEU A 98 1.33 -6.53 -9.37
C LEU A 98 0.30 -5.39 -9.22
N TYR A 99 0.59 -4.19 -9.72
CA TYR A 99 -0.37 -3.08 -9.69
C TYR A 99 -1.62 -3.36 -10.51
N ALA A 100 -1.49 -4.06 -11.64
CA ALA A 100 -2.63 -4.40 -12.50
C ALA A 100 -3.57 -5.43 -11.88
N SER A 101 -3.04 -6.35 -11.07
CA SER A 101 -3.79 -7.52 -10.56
C SER A 101 -4.26 -7.38 -9.10
N MET A 102 -3.77 -6.40 -8.33
CA MET A 102 -4.15 -6.23 -6.92
C MET A 102 -5.61 -5.82 -6.75
N SER A 103 -6.21 -6.21 -5.63
CA SER A 103 -7.52 -5.69 -5.19
C SER A 103 -7.42 -4.24 -4.73
N ALA A 104 -6.42 -3.91 -3.92
CA ALA A 104 -6.12 -2.55 -3.50
C ALA A 104 -4.63 -2.38 -3.16
N PHE A 105 -4.14 -1.16 -3.36
CA PHE A 105 -2.81 -0.74 -2.89
C PHE A 105 -2.92 -0.18 -1.47
N VAL A 106 -2.07 -0.65 -0.56
CA VAL A 106 -2.07 -0.17 0.83
C VAL A 106 -0.79 0.58 1.12
N PHE A 107 -0.91 1.84 1.52
CA PHE A 107 0.24 2.72 1.75
C PHE A 107 0.14 3.45 3.10
N PRO A 108 0.48 2.77 4.22
CA PRO A 108 0.25 3.23 5.59
C PRO A 108 1.39 4.12 6.10
N SER A 109 2.01 4.89 5.23
CA SER A 109 3.16 5.71 5.57
C SER A 109 2.85 6.72 6.67
N LYS A 110 3.76 6.87 7.63
CA LYS A 110 3.65 7.82 8.75
C LYS A 110 4.15 9.21 8.38
N ALA A 111 5.01 9.31 7.36
CA ALA A 111 5.52 10.57 6.82
C ALA A 111 5.98 10.40 5.36
N GLU A 112 5.60 11.36 4.51
CA GLU A 112 5.95 11.38 3.09
C GLU A 112 6.30 12.78 2.61
N GLY A 113 7.25 12.84 1.69
CA GLY A 113 7.56 14.08 0.99
C GLY A 113 6.66 14.33 -0.21
N PHE A 114 6.28 13.29 -0.95
CA PHE A 114 5.46 13.44 -2.15
C PHE A 114 4.51 12.27 -2.44
N GLY A 115 4.83 11.04 -2.02
CA GLY A 115 3.95 9.88 -2.25
C GLY A 115 4.03 9.30 -3.67
N MET A 116 5.22 9.22 -4.26
CA MET A 116 5.43 8.68 -5.62
C MET A 116 4.73 7.33 -5.87
N PRO A 117 4.72 6.35 -4.93
CA PRO A 117 4.02 5.09 -5.15
C PRO A 117 2.51 5.27 -5.40
N ILE A 118 1.86 6.21 -4.72
CA ILE A 118 0.43 6.51 -4.94
C ILE A 118 0.21 7.00 -6.37
N ILE A 119 1.06 7.93 -6.85
CA ILE A 119 0.96 8.46 -8.22
C ILE A 119 1.18 7.35 -9.27
N GLU A 120 2.11 6.43 -9.00
CA GLU A 120 2.32 5.28 -9.88
C GLU A 120 1.07 4.40 -9.97
N VAL A 121 0.42 4.11 -8.83
CA VAL A 121 -0.77 3.26 -8.75
C VAL A 121 -1.99 3.91 -9.39
N MET A 122 -2.18 5.23 -9.26
CA MET A 122 -3.29 5.96 -9.89
C MET A 122 -3.40 5.69 -11.40
N ARG A 123 -2.28 5.40 -12.08
CA ARG A 123 -2.24 5.05 -13.51
C ARG A 123 -2.96 3.74 -13.84
N PHE A 124 -3.10 2.85 -12.85
CA PHE A 124 -3.76 1.54 -12.99
C PHE A 124 -5.24 1.59 -12.61
N LYS A 125 -5.73 2.72 -12.10
CA LYS A 125 -7.13 2.92 -11.68
C LYS A 125 -7.59 1.87 -10.64
N LYS A 126 -6.67 1.44 -9.79
CA LYS A 126 -6.93 0.51 -8.69
C LYS A 126 -7.22 1.27 -7.40
N PRO A 127 -8.02 0.73 -6.50
CA PRO A 127 -8.26 1.30 -5.19
C PRO A 127 -6.96 1.52 -4.41
N ILE A 128 -6.90 2.63 -3.67
CA ILE A 128 -5.77 2.98 -2.80
C ILE A 128 -6.31 3.21 -1.40
N ILE A 129 -5.68 2.56 -0.42
CA ILE A 129 -5.90 2.74 1.00
C ILE A 129 -4.63 3.35 1.57
N ALA A 130 -4.69 4.57 2.08
CA ALA A 130 -3.51 5.26 2.61
C ALA A 130 -3.78 5.87 3.98
N SER A 131 -2.73 6.19 4.72
CA SER A 131 -2.84 7.01 5.92
C SER A 131 -3.32 8.43 5.57
N ASN A 132 -4.02 9.08 6.50
CA ASN A 132 -4.58 10.43 6.31
C ASN A 132 -3.50 11.53 6.39
N LEU A 133 -2.50 11.46 5.51
CA LEU A 133 -1.49 12.51 5.37
C LEU A 133 -1.99 13.60 4.41
N PRO A 134 -1.84 14.90 4.75
CA PRO A 134 -2.31 16.01 3.90
C PRO A 134 -1.76 15.98 2.47
N ILE A 135 -0.52 15.48 2.29
CA ILE A 135 0.07 15.35 0.96
C ILE A 135 -0.70 14.38 0.06
N PHE A 136 -1.34 13.36 0.63
CA PHE A 136 -2.12 12.40 -0.15
C PHE A 136 -3.43 13.02 -0.64
N ASP A 137 -4.10 13.80 0.18
CA ASP A 137 -5.27 14.56 -0.25
C ASP A 137 -4.91 15.54 -1.38
N GLU A 138 -3.75 16.23 -1.26
CA GLU A 138 -3.28 17.17 -2.27
C GLU A 138 -2.99 16.51 -3.63
N ILE A 139 -2.35 15.33 -3.66
CA ILE A 139 -1.97 14.69 -4.92
C ILE A 139 -3.08 13.88 -5.57
N THR A 140 -4.11 13.51 -4.80
CA THR A 140 -5.21 12.65 -5.27
C THR A 140 -6.54 13.39 -5.37
N ASP A 141 -6.58 14.67 -4.99
CA ASP A 141 -7.81 15.47 -4.89
C ASP A 141 -8.88 14.78 -4.02
N GLY A 142 -8.43 14.12 -2.94
CA GLY A 142 -9.28 13.35 -2.03
C GLY A 142 -9.90 12.07 -2.62
N ASN A 143 -9.47 11.62 -3.79
CA ASN A 143 -10.06 10.47 -4.50
C ASN A 143 -9.43 9.10 -4.11
N ILE A 144 -8.98 8.96 -2.87
CA ILE A 144 -8.52 7.68 -2.31
C ILE A 144 -9.14 7.45 -0.94
N ASN A 145 -9.17 6.19 -0.51
CA ASN A 145 -9.59 5.88 0.85
C ASN A 145 -8.45 6.14 1.83
N THR A 146 -8.75 6.84 2.92
CA THR A 146 -7.76 7.13 3.96
C THR A 146 -8.22 6.65 5.32
N PHE A 147 -7.28 6.16 6.12
CA PHE A 147 -7.51 5.82 7.52
C PHE A 147 -6.70 6.71 8.47
N ASN A 148 -7.26 6.96 9.63
CA ASN A 148 -6.68 7.88 10.59
C ASN A 148 -5.47 7.26 11.32
N ILE A 149 -4.32 7.95 11.23
CA ILE A 149 -3.10 7.61 11.98
C ILE A 149 -2.77 8.60 13.11
N ARG A 150 -3.62 9.61 13.34
CA ARG A 150 -3.45 10.63 14.40
C ARG A 150 -4.19 10.21 15.68
N CYS A 151 -4.02 8.95 16.06
CA CYS A 151 -4.65 8.33 17.23
C CYS A 151 -3.67 7.31 17.83
N ASN A 152 -4.06 6.61 18.89
CA ASN A 152 -3.21 5.56 19.47
C ASN A 152 -3.05 4.36 18.53
N GLU A 153 -2.04 3.52 18.77
CA GLU A 153 -1.70 2.39 17.90
C GLU A 153 -2.86 1.39 17.73
N TYR A 154 -3.59 1.12 18.80
CA TYR A 154 -4.75 0.22 18.75
C TYR A 154 -5.83 0.73 17.78
N GLU A 155 -6.14 2.01 17.84
CA GLU A 155 -7.09 2.64 16.93
C GLU A 155 -6.57 2.64 15.48
N GLN A 156 -5.27 2.93 15.26
CA GLN A 156 -4.68 2.88 13.93
C GLN A 156 -4.82 1.49 13.29
N ILE A 157 -4.54 0.43 14.07
CA ILE A 157 -4.67 -0.96 13.63
C ILE A 157 -6.12 -1.27 13.24
N ASN A 158 -7.09 -0.88 14.06
CA ASN A 158 -8.49 -1.11 13.78
C ASN A 158 -8.99 -0.31 12.58
N ASN A 159 -8.61 0.97 12.48
CA ASN A 159 -8.97 1.81 11.34
C ASN A 159 -8.47 1.22 10.01
N LEU A 160 -7.23 0.72 9.98
CA LEU A 160 -6.71 0.06 8.80
C LEU A 160 -7.44 -1.26 8.52
N ALA A 161 -7.71 -2.07 9.54
CA ALA A 161 -8.45 -3.33 9.37
C ALA A 161 -9.88 -3.09 8.85
N ASP A 162 -10.55 -2.04 9.30
CA ASP A 162 -11.88 -1.65 8.83
C ASP A 162 -11.85 -1.28 7.34
N GLU A 163 -10.85 -0.51 6.91
CA GLU A 163 -10.67 -0.18 5.49
C GLU A 163 -10.39 -1.43 4.65
N LEU A 164 -9.54 -2.36 5.12
CA LEU A 164 -9.26 -3.61 4.42
C LEU A 164 -10.52 -4.49 4.28
N LEU A 165 -11.42 -4.48 5.28
CA LEU A 165 -12.67 -5.25 5.25
C LEU A 165 -13.71 -4.69 4.25
N SER A 166 -13.54 -3.45 3.81
CA SER A 166 -14.43 -2.82 2.82
C SER A 166 -14.19 -3.31 1.38
N TYR A 167 -13.14 -4.07 1.16
CA TYR A 167 -12.74 -4.65 -0.14
C TYR A 167 -12.78 -6.18 -0.13
#